data_f001774c1237da9cbf95a7455985c765
#
_entry.id   f001774c1237da9cbf95a7455985c765
#
_cell.length_a   1.000
_cell.length_b   1.000
_cell.length_c   1.000
_cell.angle_alpha   90.00
_cell.angle_beta   90.00
_cell.angle_gamma   90.00
#
_symmetry.space_group_name_H-M   'P 1'
#
loop_
_entity.id
_entity.type
_entity.pdbx_description
1 polymer ?
#
loop_
_entity_poly.entity_id
_entity_poly.type
_entity_poly.pdbx_seq_one_letter_code
_entity_poly.pdbx_strand_id
1 'polypeptide(L)'
;MCAGHSTGAITTREETRVNKPVEPLAPGAARCPGPSTAEIIHADGDHPPAHLTEQSYQFIGDADIPFSRYTSRAFHELEKEKLWLKVWQWACRVDDIPAAGDYFIYEITDKSVIVVRTESGEIKAYPNACLHRGTQLKPAGSAGRSRQLRCPFH
;
A
#
# COMPACT_ATOMS: atom_id res chain seq x y z
N MET A 1 -14.70 63.05 -5.68
CA MET A 1 -15.67 61.96 -5.39
C MET A 1 -14.88 60.66 -5.26
N CYS A 2 -14.56 60.30 -4.03
CA CYS A 2 -13.77 59.08 -3.74
C CYS A 2 -14.70 57.95 -3.34
N ALA A 3 -14.65 56.87 -4.11
CA ALA A 3 -15.40 55.65 -3.81
C ALA A 3 -14.62 54.80 -2.80
N GLY A 4 -15.26 54.49 -1.69
CA GLY A 4 -14.67 53.68 -0.60
C GLY A 4 -14.55 52.22 -0.97
N HIS A 5 -13.40 51.64 -0.66
CA HIS A 5 -13.18 50.21 -0.68
C HIS A 5 -13.65 49.61 0.66
N SER A 6 -14.68 48.78 0.57
CA SER A 6 -15.12 47.94 1.68
C SER A 6 -14.21 46.70 1.76
N THR A 7 -13.39 46.66 2.80
CA THR A 7 -12.63 45.48 3.20
C THR A 7 -13.57 44.50 3.94
N GLY A 8 -14.02 43.48 3.23
CA GLY A 8 -14.74 42.37 3.83
C GLY A 8 -13.82 41.56 4.74
N ALA A 9 -14.13 41.55 6.04
CA ALA A 9 -13.47 40.71 7.02
C ALA A 9 -13.78 39.22 6.72
N ILE A 10 -12.74 38.44 6.43
CA ILE A 10 -12.82 36.97 6.36
C ILE A 10 -12.90 36.49 7.81
N THR A 11 -14.10 36.14 8.23
CA THR A 11 -14.31 35.47 9.51
C THR A 11 -13.87 34.01 9.33
N THR A 12 -12.68 33.70 9.81
CA THR A 12 -12.24 32.31 10.01
C THR A 12 -13.09 31.69 11.11
N ARG A 13 -14.07 30.90 10.73
CA ARG A 13 -14.71 29.98 11.66
C ARG A 13 -13.67 28.87 11.99
N GLU A 14 -12.98 29.09 13.07
CA GLU A 14 -12.26 28.07 13.80
C GLU A 14 -13.33 27.17 14.45
N GLU A 15 -13.79 26.18 13.71
CA GLU A 15 -14.58 25.09 14.27
C GLU A 15 -13.65 24.30 15.19
N THR A 16 -13.68 24.65 16.46
CA THR A 16 -13.23 23.79 17.55
C THR A 16 -14.03 22.47 17.44
N ARG A 17 -13.49 21.49 16.74
CA ARG A 17 -13.92 20.10 16.87
C ARG A 17 -13.65 19.70 18.31
N VAL A 18 -14.64 19.86 19.15
CA VAL A 18 -14.65 19.28 20.48
C VAL A 18 -14.62 17.78 20.26
N ASN A 19 -13.46 17.17 20.50
CA ASN A 19 -13.31 15.72 20.56
C ASN A 19 -14.18 15.22 21.73
N LYS A 20 -15.46 14.93 21.44
CA LYS A 20 -16.26 14.21 22.40
C LYS A 20 -15.61 12.84 22.62
N PRO A 21 -15.43 12.42 23.87
CA PRO A 21 -14.98 11.06 24.13
C PRO A 21 -15.91 10.10 23.41
N VAL A 22 -15.34 9.31 22.50
CA VAL A 22 -16.14 8.32 21.78
C VAL A 22 -16.28 7.13 22.70
N GLU A 23 -17.51 6.77 23.05
CA GLU A 23 -17.77 5.60 23.86
C GLU A 23 -17.23 4.34 23.16
N PRO A 24 -16.53 3.46 23.91
CA PRO A 24 -16.05 2.21 23.35
C PRO A 24 -17.24 1.39 22.83
N LEU A 25 -17.10 0.83 21.63
CA LEU A 25 -18.10 -0.08 21.09
C LEU A 25 -18.03 -1.42 21.81
N ALA A 26 -19.18 -2.08 21.94
CA ALA A 26 -19.23 -3.47 22.39
C ALA A 26 -18.43 -4.38 21.42
N PRO A 27 -17.79 -5.45 21.92
CA PRO A 27 -17.08 -6.40 21.06
C PRO A 27 -17.97 -6.88 19.91
N GLY A 28 -17.50 -6.75 18.67
CA GLY A 28 -18.24 -7.12 17.46
C GLY A 28 -19.21 -6.07 16.92
N ALA A 29 -19.40 -4.93 17.60
CA ALA A 29 -20.20 -3.83 17.08
C ALA A 29 -19.40 -2.98 16.09
N ALA A 30 -20.05 -2.46 15.04
CA ALA A 30 -19.46 -1.57 14.06
C ALA A 30 -19.99 -0.14 14.21
N ARG A 31 -19.12 0.87 14.03
CA ARG A 31 -19.51 2.29 14.05
C ARG A 31 -20.37 2.68 12.86
N CYS A 32 -20.18 2.02 11.74
CA CYS A 32 -20.99 2.19 10.54
C CYS A 32 -21.86 0.95 10.37
N PRO A 33 -23.18 1.02 10.63
CA PRO A 33 -24.08 -0.09 10.35
C PRO A 33 -24.12 -0.31 8.83
N GLY A 34 -23.78 -1.51 8.42
CA GLY A 34 -23.76 -1.95 7.03
C GLY A 34 -23.38 -3.43 6.99
N PRO A 35 -23.47 -4.07 5.83
CA PRO A 35 -23.04 -5.45 5.72
C PRO A 35 -21.55 -5.57 6.04
N SER A 36 -21.18 -6.58 6.82
CA SER A 36 -19.78 -6.92 7.05
C SER A 36 -19.12 -7.44 5.77
N THR A 37 -17.80 -7.40 5.70
CA THR A 37 -17.06 -7.98 4.57
C THR A 37 -17.43 -9.46 4.35
N ALA A 38 -17.62 -10.23 5.42
CA ALA A 38 -18.06 -11.62 5.33
C ALA A 38 -19.46 -11.74 4.71
N GLU A 39 -20.41 -10.89 5.10
CA GLU A 39 -21.74 -10.87 4.50
C GLU A 39 -21.73 -10.48 3.03
N ILE A 40 -20.88 -9.52 2.63
CA ILE A 40 -20.70 -9.15 1.22
C ILE A 40 -20.12 -10.32 0.43
N ILE A 41 -19.06 -10.96 0.95
CA ILE A 41 -18.44 -12.12 0.31
C ILE A 41 -19.42 -13.29 0.17
N HIS A 42 -20.26 -13.54 1.19
CA HIS A 42 -21.29 -14.58 1.12
C HIS A 42 -22.42 -14.25 0.14
N ALA A 43 -22.74 -12.98 -0.04
CA ALA A 43 -23.77 -12.53 -0.97
C ALA A 43 -23.31 -12.51 -2.43
N ASP A 44 -21.99 -12.53 -2.66
CA ASP A 44 -21.37 -12.49 -3.98
C ASP A 44 -21.43 -13.88 -4.61
N GLY A 45 -22.39 -14.33 -5.20
CA GLY A 45 -22.71 -15.64 -5.81
C GLY A 45 -21.57 -16.59 -6.22
N ASP A 46 -20.33 -16.14 -6.22
CA ASP A 46 -19.12 -16.94 -6.35
C ASP A 46 -18.80 -17.63 -5.00
N HIS A 47 -18.30 -18.87 -5.06
CA HIS A 47 -17.92 -19.62 -3.89
C HIS A 47 -16.52 -19.17 -3.40
N PRO A 48 -16.42 -18.24 -2.46
CA PRO A 48 -15.13 -17.76 -1.98
C PRO A 48 -14.39 -18.91 -1.25
N PRO A 49 -13.04 -18.89 -1.27
CA PRO A 49 -12.26 -19.83 -0.48
C PRO A 49 -12.65 -19.79 1.00
N ALA A 50 -12.82 -20.95 1.65
CA ALA A 50 -13.30 -21.07 3.01
C ALA A 50 -12.53 -20.18 4.02
N HIS A 51 -11.21 -20.05 3.83
CA HIS A 51 -10.37 -19.22 4.72
C HIS A 51 -10.74 -17.72 4.71
N LEU A 52 -11.48 -17.23 3.71
CA LEU A 52 -11.96 -15.85 3.68
C LEU A 52 -13.26 -15.66 4.47
N THR A 53 -13.99 -16.75 4.72
CA THR A 53 -15.28 -16.73 5.39
C THR A 53 -15.26 -17.32 6.79
N GLU A 54 -14.27 -18.14 7.11
CA GLU A 54 -14.14 -18.81 8.42
C GLU A 54 -13.49 -17.92 9.49
N GLN A 55 -12.77 -16.87 9.09
CA GLN A 55 -12.19 -15.94 10.06
C GLN A 55 -13.28 -15.01 10.58
N SER A 56 -13.60 -15.18 11.86
CA SER A 56 -14.44 -14.22 12.54
C SER A 56 -13.72 -12.89 12.71
N TYR A 57 -14.43 -11.79 12.49
CA TYR A 57 -13.93 -10.45 12.80
C TYR A 57 -13.50 -10.39 14.26
N GLN A 58 -12.24 -10.08 14.50
CA GLN A 58 -11.75 -9.79 15.84
C GLN A 58 -11.69 -8.28 16.01
N PHE A 59 -12.49 -7.75 16.92
CA PHE A 59 -12.41 -6.34 17.27
C PHE A 59 -11.10 -6.05 17.99
N ILE A 60 -10.26 -5.24 17.37
CA ILE A 60 -8.93 -4.86 17.89
C ILE A 60 -8.92 -3.48 18.56
N GLY A 61 -10.07 -2.86 18.72
CA GLY A 61 -10.23 -1.53 19.29
C GLY A 61 -10.63 -0.49 18.25
N ASP A 62 -11.15 0.62 18.74
CA ASP A 62 -11.63 1.76 17.96
C ASP A 62 -10.97 3.09 18.41
N ALA A 63 -9.92 3.00 19.18
CA ALA A 63 -9.13 4.16 19.58
C ALA A 63 -8.50 4.85 18.36
N ASP A 64 -8.43 6.18 18.42
CA ASP A 64 -7.78 6.95 17.38
C ASP A 64 -6.31 6.51 17.21
N ILE A 65 -5.88 6.38 15.97
CA ILE A 65 -4.48 6.09 15.67
C ILE A 65 -3.66 7.34 16.02
N PRO A 66 -2.67 7.24 16.92
CA PRO A 66 -1.84 8.39 17.27
C PRO A 66 -1.19 8.99 16.02
N PHE A 67 -1.24 10.31 15.88
CA PHE A 67 -0.66 11.01 14.73
C PHE A 67 0.83 10.71 14.51
N SER A 68 1.55 10.43 15.58
CA SER A 68 2.95 9.98 15.52
C SER A 68 3.18 8.73 14.67
N ARG A 69 2.16 7.88 14.47
CA ARG A 69 2.27 6.72 13.59
C ARG A 69 2.54 7.11 12.13
N TYR A 70 2.05 8.27 11.71
CA TYR A 70 2.22 8.78 10.34
C TYR A 70 3.50 9.61 10.16
N THR A 71 4.11 10.09 11.23
CA THR A 71 5.23 11.03 11.17
C THR A 71 6.52 10.53 11.82
N SER A 72 6.46 9.47 12.62
CA SER A 72 7.61 8.93 13.31
C SER A 72 8.49 8.07 12.41
N ARG A 73 9.73 8.50 12.20
CA ARG A 73 10.74 7.69 11.49
C ARG A 73 11.02 6.36 12.19
N ALA A 74 11.09 6.36 13.51
CA ALA A 74 11.30 5.14 14.28
C ALA A 74 10.16 4.14 14.09
N PHE A 75 8.92 4.63 14.00
CA PHE A 75 7.78 3.78 13.71
C PHE A 75 7.85 3.20 12.29
N HIS A 76 8.24 4.01 11.30
CA HIS A 76 8.43 3.55 9.93
C HIS A 76 9.52 2.44 9.83
N GLU A 77 10.61 2.56 10.55
CA GLU A 77 11.63 1.50 10.58
C GLU A 77 11.08 0.18 11.18
N LEU A 78 10.21 0.27 12.19
CA LEU A 78 9.49 -0.90 12.70
C LEU A 78 8.52 -1.49 11.67
N GLU A 79 7.80 -0.66 10.92
CA GLU A 79 6.92 -1.12 9.84
C GLU A 79 7.72 -1.85 8.75
N LYS A 80 8.89 -1.33 8.37
CA LYS A 80 9.77 -2.01 7.42
C LYS A 80 10.12 -3.41 7.90
N GLU A 81 10.57 -3.52 9.14
CA GLU A 81 11.02 -4.79 9.72
C GLU A 81 9.88 -5.78 9.95
N LYS A 82 8.76 -5.31 10.50
CA LYS A 82 7.67 -6.16 11.00
C LYS A 82 6.54 -6.38 10.02
N LEU A 83 6.36 -5.46 9.06
CA LEU A 83 5.22 -5.47 8.14
C LEU A 83 5.67 -5.53 6.67
N TRP A 84 6.22 -4.44 6.13
CA TRP A 84 6.39 -4.29 4.68
C TRP A 84 7.23 -5.37 4.03
N LEU A 85 8.24 -5.89 4.70
CA LEU A 85 9.10 -6.97 4.20
C LEU A 85 8.60 -8.38 4.59
N LYS A 86 7.43 -8.49 5.21
CA LYS A 86 6.89 -9.77 5.71
C LYS A 86 5.56 -10.17 5.07
N VAL A 87 4.82 -9.22 4.51
CA VAL A 87 3.50 -9.46 3.93
C VAL A 87 3.57 -9.51 2.41
N TRP A 88 2.58 -10.13 1.80
CA TRP A 88 2.43 -10.12 0.36
C TRP A 88 2.28 -8.68 -0.15
N GLN A 89 2.96 -8.40 -1.26
CA GLN A 89 2.94 -7.10 -1.93
C GLN A 89 2.42 -7.27 -3.35
N TRP A 90 1.63 -6.29 -3.78
CA TRP A 90 1.25 -6.20 -5.17
C TRP A 90 2.33 -5.45 -5.94
N ALA A 91 3.12 -6.17 -6.73
CA ALA A 91 4.22 -5.59 -7.48
C ALA A 91 3.76 -4.98 -8.81
N CYS A 92 3.03 -5.73 -9.63
CA CYS A 92 2.52 -5.29 -10.93
C CYS A 92 1.39 -6.23 -11.38
N ARG A 93 0.71 -5.87 -12.46
CA ARG A 93 -0.25 -6.75 -13.13
C ARG A 93 0.48 -7.72 -14.05
N VAL A 94 -0.14 -8.88 -14.30
CA VAL A 94 0.36 -9.84 -15.29
C VAL A 94 0.43 -9.21 -16.69
N ASP A 95 -0.51 -8.31 -16.99
CA ASP A 95 -0.59 -7.58 -18.26
C ASP A 95 0.51 -6.52 -18.43
N ASP A 96 1.17 -6.10 -17.37
CA ASP A 96 2.30 -5.17 -17.43
C ASP A 96 3.59 -5.84 -17.96
N ILE A 97 3.63 -7.17 -17.90
CA ILE A 97 4.74 -8.01 -18.38
C ILE A 97 4.20 -9.17 -19.24
N PRO A 98 3.54 -8.90 -20.38
CA PRO A 98 2.79 -9.90 -21.16
C PRO A 98 3.68 -10.93 -21.85
N ALA A 99 4.91 -10.58 -22.20
CA ALA A 99 5.77 -11.43 -23.03
C ALA A 99 7.13 -11.73 -22.40
N ALA A 100 7.76 -12.81 -22.83
CA ALA A 100 9.09 -13.21 -22.39
C ALA A 100 10.10 -12.05 -22.52
N GLY A 101 10.85 -11.82 -21.46
CA GLY A 101 11.81 -10.73 -21.33
C GLY A 101 11.20 -9.39 -20.87
N ASP A 102 9.89 -9.29 -20.76
CA ASP A 102 9.27 -8.10 -20.15
C ASP A 102 9.58 -8.08 -18.66
N TYR A 103 9.86 -6.88 -18.16
CA TYR A 103 10.17 -6.66 -16.75
C TYR A 103 9.49 -5.41 -16.21
N PHE A 104 9.28 -5.42 -14.90
CA PHE A 104 8.78 -4.31 -14.11
C PHE A 104 9.66 -4.14 -12.86
N ILE A 105 10.01 -2.91 -12.52
CA ILE A 105 10.77 -2.61 -11.29
C ILE A 105 9.79 -2.20 -10.21
N TYR A 106 9.72 -3.04 -9.18
CA TYR A 106 8.93 -2.81 -7.98
C TYR A 106 9.83 -2.32 -6.85
N GLU A 107 9.41 -1.23 -6.22
CA GLU A 107 10.14 -0.66 -5.09
C GLU A 107 9.27 -0.69 -3.84
N ILE A 108 9.86 -1.15 -2.76
CA ILE A 108 9.24 -1.14 -1.45
C ILE A 108 10.25 -0.74 -0.39
N THR A 109 9.95 0.34 0.32
CA THR A 109 10.85 0.94 1.31
C THR A 109 12.24 1.26 0.71
N ASP A 110 13.27 0.53 1.09
CA ASP A 110 14.64 0.64 0.59
C ASP A 110 15.05 -0.53 -0.33
N LYS A 111 14.10 -1.34 -0.73
CA LYS A 111 14.34 -2.50 -1.62
C LYS A 111 13.80 -2.24 -3.01
N SER A 112 14.59 -2.66 -3.99
CA SER A 112 14.22 -2.64 -5.40
C SER A 112 14.26 -4.06 -5.95
N VAL A 113 13.21 -4.48 -6.62
CA VAL A 113 12.99 -5.84 -7.12
C VAL A 113 12.67 -5.79 -8.60
N ILE A 114 13.31 -6.64 -9.40
CA ILE A 114 12.97 -6.86 -10.81
C ILE A 114 11.99 -8.00 -10.88
N VAL A 115 10.77 -7.74 -11.32
CA VAL A 115 9.80 -8.76 -11.69
C VAL A 115 9.92 -8.97 -13.19
N VAL A 116 10.11 -10.20 -13.63
CA VAL A 116 10.37 -10.52 -15.05
C VAL A 116 9.61 -11.76 -15.48
N ARG A 117 9.10 -11.73 -16.71
CA ARG A 117 8.61 -12.93 -17.38
C ARG A 117 9.76 -13.63 -18.09
N THR A 118 10.01 -14.85 -17.69
CA THR A 118 11.08 -15.70 -18.29
C THR A 118 10.69 -16.20 -19.67
N GLU A 119 11.63 -16.78 -20.40
CA GLU A 119 11.37 -17.41 -21.69
C GLU A 119 10.41 -18.62 -21.59
N SER A 120 10.39 -19.29 -20.43
CA SER A 120 9.43 -20.36 -20.14
C SER A 120 8.01 -19.85 -19.83
N GLY A 121 7.79 -18.53 -19.77
CA GLY A 121 6.52 -17.90 -19.41
C GLY A 121 6.30 -17.73 -17.91
N GLU A 122 7.19 -18.25 -17.05
CA GLU A 122 7.12 -18.06 -15.61
C GLU A 122 7.40 -16.61 -15.21
N ILE A 123 6.79 -16.15 -14.14
CA ILE A 123 7.10 -14.86 -13.52
C ILE A 123 8.05 -15.10 -12.35
N LYS A 124 9.19 -14.43 -12.38
CA LYS A 124 10.21 -14.50 -11.32
C LYS A 124 10.56 -13.11 -10.84
N ALA A 125 11.00 -13.02 -9.59
CA ALA A 125 11.41 -11.78 -8.96
C ALA A 125 12.85 -11.92 -8.45
N TYR A 126 13.68 -10.91 -8.71
CA TYR A 126 15.07 -10.85 -8.29
C TYR A 126 15.39 -9.50 -7.66
N PRO A 127 16.36 -9.42 -6.74
CA PRO A 127 16.87 -8.13 -6.30
C PRO A 127 17.38 -7.33 -7.50
N ASN A 128 17.03 -6.04 -7.57
CA ASN A 128 17.53 -5.13 -8.62
C ASN A 128 18.95 -4.66 -8.32
N ALA A 129 19.83 -5.60 -8.09
CA ALA A 129 21.21 -5.36 -7.69
C ALA A 129 22.15 -6.37 -8.30
N CYS A 130 23.29 -5.90 -8.76
CA CYS A 130 24.38 -6.74 -9.24
C CYS A 130 25.00 -7.52 -8.07
N LEU A 131 25.14 -8.83 -8.22
CA LEU A 131 25.72 -9.71 -7.19
C LEU A 131 27.19 -9.38 -6.87
N HIS A 132 27.88 -8.68 -7.77
CA HIS A 132 29.29 -8.34 -7.58
C HIS A 132 29.48 -7.18 -6.57
N ARG A 133 28.79 -6.03 -6.78
CA ARG A 133 28.96 -4.80 -5.98
C ARG A 133 27.64 -4.05 -5.72
N GLY A 134 26.50 -4.69 -5.85
CA GLY A 134 25.21 -4.09 -5.54
C GLY A 134 24.74 -3.00 -6.52
N THR A 135 25.43 -2.79 -7.65
CA THR A 135 25.00 -1.81 -8.64
C THR A 135 23.59 -2.13 -9.14
N GLN A 136 22.73 -1.13 -9.17
CA GLN A 136 21.38 -1.24 -9.68
C GLN A 136 21.39 -1.66 -11.17
N LEU A 137 20.65 -2.71 -11.50
CA LEU A 137 20.63 -3.30 -12.86
C LEU A 137 19.68 -2.56 -13.79
N LYS A 138 18.58 -2.05 -13.28
CA LYS A 138 17.57 -1.29 -14.01
C LYS A 138 17.16 -0.06 -13.20
N PRO A 139 16.87 1.07 -13.85
CA PRO A 139 16.44 2.27 -13.14
C PRO A 139 15.19 2.05 -12.29
N ALA A 140 15.11 2.75 -11.16
CA ALA A 140 13.95 2.77 -10.30
C ALA A 140 12.66 3.11 -11.08
N GLY A 141 11.56 2.42 -10.78
CA GLY A 141 10.26 2.66 -11.41
C GLY A 141 10.20 2.38 -12.91
N SER A 142 11.24 1.75 -13.51
CA SER A 142 11.23 1.43 -14.93
C SER A 142 10.50 0.13 -15.24
N ALA A 143 9.97 0.05 -16.44
CA ALA A 143 9.45 -1.17 -17.04
C ALA A 143 9.93 -1.26 -18.48
N GLY A 144 9.91 -2.45 -19.06
CA GLY A 144 10.29 -2.63 -20.46
C GLY A 144 10.63 -4.09 -20.79
N ARG A 145 11.37 -4.28 -21.87
CA ARG A 145 11.81 -5.60 -22.31
C ARG A 145 13.33 -5.69 -22.33
N SER A 146 13.89 -6.80 -21.86
CA SER A 146 15.31 -7.08 -21.88
C SER A 146 15.54 -8.59 -21.99
N ARG A 147 16.35 -9.00 -22.96
CA ARG A 147 16.73 -10.40 -23.08
C ARG A 147 17.66 -10.89 -21.96
N GLN A 148 18.36 -9.96 -21.34
CA GLN A 148 19.32 -10.25 -20.28
C GLN A 148 19.33 -9.14 -19.25
N LEU A 149 19.38 -9.50 -17.99
CA LEU A 149 19.63 -8.59 -16.89
C LEU A 149 21.13 -8.44 -16.70
N ARG A 150 21.73 -7.47 -17.36
CA ARG A 150 23.18 -7.21 -17.30
C ARG A 150 23.49 -6.00 -16.44
N CYS A 151 24.59 -6.11 -15.72
CA CYS A 151 25.19 -4.97 -15.02
C CYS A 151 25.76 -3.98 -16.04
N PRO A 152 25.54 -2.67 -15.88
CA PRO A 152 26.07 -1.66 -16.83
C PRO A 152 27.59 -1.59 -16.86
N PHE A 153 28.28 -2.20 -15.91
CA PHE A 153 29.75 -2.24 -15.85
C PHE A 153 30.38 -3.50 -16.46
N HIS A 154 29.57 -4.44 -16.94
CA HIS A 154 30.08 -5.71 -17.54
C HIS A 154 29.44 -6.02 -18.88
#